data_849117f02db7adfd6bea8f847c69191a
#
_entry.id   849117f02db7adfd6bea8f847c69191a
#
_cell.length_a   1.000
_cell.length_b   1.000
_cell.length_c   1.000
_cell.angle_alpha   90.00
_cell.angle_beta   90.00
_cell.angle_gamma   90.00
#
_symmetry.space_group_name_H-M   'P 1'
#
loop_
_entity.id
_entity.type
_entity.pdbx_description
1 polymer ?
#
loop_
_entity_poly.entity_id
_entity_poly.type
_entity_poly.pdbx_seq_one_letter_code
_entity_poly.pdbx_strand_id
1 'polypeptide(L)'
;MSSHPANDLSNVQPDGFFTRGLAEADPEISGWIGKELERQQDKIELIASENITSRAVLEATGSILTNKYAEGYPGKRYYGGCEYVDEIETIAIERAKKLFGCNFANVQPNSGSQMNQAVFLALLNPGDSFMGLD
;
A
#
# COMPACT_ATOMS: atom_id res chain seq x y z
N MET A 1 5.76 49.27 -15.41
CA MET A 1 4.91 48.11 -15.13
C MET A 1 5.39 46.97 -15.99
N SER A 2 6.18 46.08 -15.43
CA SER A 2 6.71 44.92 -16.15
C SER A 2 5.67 43.81 -16.10
N SER A 3 5.04 43.49 -17.23
CA SER A 3 4.17 42.33 -17.37
C SER A 3 5.02 41.07 -17.36
N HIS A 4 5.01 40.32 -16.29
CA HIS A 4 5.50 38.94 -16.30
C HIS A 4 4.66 38.15 -17.31
N PRO A 5 5.28 37.39 -18.23
CA PRO A 5 4.52 36.48 -19.08
C PRO A 5 3.86 35.48 -18.17
N ALA A 6 2.55 35.32 -18.32
CA ALA A 6 1.83 34.20 -17.68
C ALA A 6 2.52 32.93 -18.16
N ASN A 7 3.08 32.15 -17.26
CA ASN A 7 3.55 30.81 -17.57
C ASN A 7 2.36 30.00 -18.13
N ASP A 8 2.42 29.70 -19.40
CA ASP A 8 1.49 28.78 -20.03
C ASP A 8 1.78 27.37 -19.48
N LEU A 9 1.00 26.95 -18.49
CA LEU A 9 1.10 25.63 -17.89
C LEU A 9 0.34 24.56 -18.70
N SER A 10 -0.21 24.91 -19.87
CA SER A 10 -1.00 23.99 -20.71
C SER A 10 -0.22 22.79 -21.26
N ASN A 11 1.12 22.78 -21.12
CA ASN A 11 2.01 21.71 -21.61
C ASN A 11 2.91 21.08 -20.55
N VAL A 12 2.55 21.16 -19.27
CA VAL A 12 3.39 20.61 -18.18
C VAL A 12 3.34 19.09 -18.11
N GLN A 13 2.29 18.47 -18.66
CA GLN A 13 2.14 17.01 -18.67
C GLN A 13 2.08 16.47 -20.10
N PRO A 14 2.79 15.37 -20.39
CA PRO A 14 2.69 14.72 -21.71
C PRO A 14 1.27 14.30 -22.01
N ASP A 15 0.90 14.34 -23.30
CA ASP A 15 -0.39 13.79 -23.76
C ASP A 15 -0.59 12.37 -23.25
N GLY A 16 -1.79 12.08 -22.72
CA GLY A 16 -2.10 10.77 -22.15
C GLY A 16 -1.50 10.47 -20.78
N PHE A 17 -0.98 11.47 -20.06
CA PHE A 17 -0.37 11.27 -18.73
C PHE A 17 -1.26 10.46 -17.76
N PHE A 18 -2.56 10.71 -17.75
CA PHE A 18 -3.49 9.99 -16.88
C PHE A 18 -4.12 8.73 -17.49
N THR A 19 -3.86 8.42 -18.75
CA THR A 19 -4.57 7.38 -19.50
C THR A 19 -3.67 6.29 -20.06
N ARG A 20 -2.38 6.57 -20.26
CA ARG A 20 -1.42 5.57 -20.73
C ARG A 20 -1.13 4.53 -19.66
N GLY A 21 -1.07 3.27 -20.06
CA GLY A 21 -0.60 2.19 -19.19
C GLY A 21 0.92 2.21 -19.03
N LEU A 22 1.43 1.43 -18.07
CA LEU A 22 2.86 1.39 -17.76
C LEU A 22 3.72 1.00 -18.97
N ALA A 23 3.29 0.03 -19.77
CA ALA A 23 4.04 -0.42 -20.95
C ALA A 23 4.26 0.69 -22.00
N GLU A 24 3.36 1.65 -22.07
CA GLU A 24 3.45 2.80 -22.97
C GLU A 24 4.19 3.97 -22.31
N ALA A 25 3.96 4.20 -21.02
CA ALA A 25 4.54 5.32 -20.29
C ALA A 25 6.02 5.07 -19.92
N ASP A 26 6.36 3.83 -19.55
CA ASP A 26 7.71 3.41 -19.18
C ASP A 26 7.96 1.95 -19.63
N PRO A 27 8.31 1.75 -20.90
CA PRO A 27 8.56 0.43 -21.44
C PRO A 27 9.77 -0.28 -20.81
N GLU A 28 10.73 0.45 -20.26
CA GLU A 28 11.90 -0.12 -19.60
C GLU A 28 11.47 -0.82 -18.28
N ILE A 29 10.78 -0.12 -17.42
CA ILE A 29 10.25 -0.70 -16.17
C ILE A 29 9.25 -1.82 -16.47
N SER A 30 8.35 -1.63 -17.43
CA SER A 30 7.41 -2.67 -17.84
C SER A 30 8.11 -3.94 -18.31
N GLY A 31 9.21 -3.80 -19.05
CA GLY A 31 10.03 -4.93 -19.49
C GLY A 31 10.67 -5.71 -18.34
N TRP A 32 11.20 -5.01 -17.33
CA TRP A 32 11.78 -5.66 -16.16
C TRP A 32 10.72 -6.36 -15.30
N ILE A 33 9.53 -5.78 -15.14
CA ILE A 33 8.41 -6.44 -14.46
C ILE A 33 8.00 -7.73 -15.21
N GLY A 34 7.98 -7.70 -16.55
CA GLY A 34 7.72 -8.91 -17.34
C GLY A 34 8.75 -10.01 -17.09
N LYS A 35 10.04 -9.69 -17.02
CA LYS A 35 11.10 -10.64 -16.69
C LYS A 35 10.98 -11.20 -15.28
N GLU A 36 10.56 -10.39 -14.32
CA GLU A 36 10.31 -10.87 -12.96
C GLU A 36 9.11 -11.82 -12.91
N LEU A 37 8.06 -11.55 -13.69
CA LEU A 37 6.95 -12.49 -13.82
C LEU A 37 7.40 -13.84 -14.37
N GLU A 38 8.21 -13.85 -15.44
CA GLU A 38 8.82 -15.08 -15.98
C GLU A 38 9.66 -15.80 -14.92
N ARG A 39 10.49 -15.07 -14.18
CA ARG A 39 11.27 -15.64 -13.08
C ARG A 39 10.39 -16.35 -12.05
N GLN A 40 9.33 -15.69 -11.60
CA GLN A 40 8.41 -16.28 -10.61
C GLN A 40 7.65 -17.51 -11.14
N GLN A 41 7.36 -17.55 -12.42
CA GLN A 41 6.69 -18.70 -13.06
C GLN A 41 7.62 -19.89 -13.28
N ASP A 42 8.89 -19.63 -13.62
CA ASP A 42 9.82 -20.66 -14.10
C ASP A 42 10.82 -21.12 -13.03
N LYS A 43 10.97 -20.38 -11.94
CA LYS A 43 11.92 -20.71 -10.87
C LYS A 43 11.19 -21.20 -9.63
N ILE A 44 11.80 -22.17 -8.96
CA ILE A 44 11.32 -22.65 -7.67
C ILE A 44 11.75 -21.65 -6.61
N GLU A 45 10.76 -21.08 -5.91
CA GLU A 45 11.00 -20.18 -4.79
C GLU A 45 10.98 -20.97 -3.47
N LEU A 46 12.07 -20.88 -2.70
CA LEU A 46 12.25 -21.59 -1.44
C LEU A 46 12.31 -20.65 -0.22
N ILE A 47 11.99 -19.38 -0.40
CA ILE A 47 11.93 -18.41 0.70
C ILE A 47 10.57 -18.56 1.39
N ALA A 48 10.57 -19.16 2.58
CA ALA A 48 9.34 -19.51 3.31
C ALA A 48 8.48 -18.29 3.69
N SER A 49 9.04 -17.10 3.75
CA SER A 49 8.32 -15.85 4.06
C SER A 49 7.65 -15.19 2.85
N GLU A 50 7.93 -15.65 1.64
CA GLU A 50 7.28 -15.13 0.44
C GLU A 50 5.90 -15.72 0.23
N ASN A 51 4.96 -14.87 -0.17
CA ASN A 51 3.58 -15.24 -0.45
C ASN A 51 3.13 -14.63 -1.78
N ILE A 52 2.94 -15.48 -2.78
CA ILE A 52 2.51 -15.04 -4.10
C ILE A 52 1.07 -14.54 -4.03
N THR A 53 0.89 -13.27 -4.31
CA THR A 53 -0.42 -12.61 -4.24
C THR A 53 -1.27 -12.89 -5.48
N SER A 54 -2.59 -12.85 -5.31
CA SER A 54 -3.51 -12.96 -6.44
C SER A 54 -3.53 -11.67 -7.27
N ARG A 55 -3.97 -11.80 -8.53
CA ARG A 55 -4.20 -10.64 -9.40
C ARG A 55 -5.14 -9.62 -8.77
N ALA A 56 -6.20 -10.05 -8.09
CA ALA A 56 -7.13 -9.16 -7.41
C ALA A 56 -6.46 -8.31 -6.32
N VAL A 57 -5.50 -8.86 -5.58
CA VAL A 57 -4.70 -8.10 -4.60
C VAL A 57 -3.83 -7.06 -5.30
N LEU A 58 -3.18 -7.42 -6.40
CA LEU A 58 -2.36 -6.47 -7.19
C LEU A 58 -3.21 -5.33 -7.75
N GLU A 59 -4.37 -5.64 -8.30
CA GLU A 59 -5.32 -4.63 -8.83
C GLU A 59 -5.81 -3.68 -7.73
N ALA A 60 -6.13 -4.19 -6.55
CA ALA A 60 -6.54 -3.36 -5.42
C ALA A 60 -5.40 -2.45 -4.92
N THR A 61 -4.19 -2.99 -4.81
CA THR A 61 -2.99 -2.26 -4.35
C THR A 61 -2.62 -1.14 -5.33
N GLY A 62 -2.70 -1.38 -6.64
CA GLY A 62 -2.40 -0.41 -7.70
C GLY A 62 -3.60 0.44 -8.13
N SER A 63 -4.64 0.55 -7.32
CA SER A 63 -5.86 1.29 -7.68
C SER A 63 -5.75 2.80 -7.38
N ILE A 64 -6.80 3.53 -7.77
CA ILE A 64 -6.94 4.97 -7.48
C ILE A 64 -6.93 5.32 -5.99
N LEU A 65 -7.08 4.34 -5.11
CA LEU A 65 -6.94 4.53 -3.66
C LEU A 65 -5.57 5.07 -3.28
N THR A 66 -4.54 4.81 -4.07
CA THR A 66 -3.19 5.36 -3.93
C THR A 66 -3.18 6.90 -3.88
N ASN A 67 -4.14 7.56 -4.53
CA ASN A 67 -4.24 9.01 -4.56
C ASN A 67 -4.86 9.61 -3.29
N LYS A 68 -5.45 8.79 -2.42
CA LYS A 68 -6.18 9.30 -1.25
C LYS A 68 -5.35 9.28 0.02
N TYR A 69 -5.15 10.44 0.56
CA TYR A 69 -4.60 10.62 1.90
C TYR A 69 -5.72 10.46 2.93
N ALA A 70 -5.67 9.39 3.78
CA ALA A 70 -6.74 9.00 4.70
C ALA A 70 -6.23 8.84 6.14
N GLU A 71 -5.52 9.84 6.63
CA GLU A 71 -5.00 9.88 8.00
C GLU A 71 -6.15 9.86 9.02
N GLY A 72 -5.98 9.10 10.10
CA GLY A 72 -7.01 8.85 11.11
C GLY A 72 -7.63 7.46 10.94
N TYR A 73 -8.85 7.28 11.43
CA TYR A 73 -9.59 6.01 11.41
C TYR A 73 -10.98 6.19 10.77
N PRO A 74 -11.66 5.13 10.35
CA PRO A 74 -13.02 5.22 9.83
C PRO A 74 -13.93 6.05 10.72
N GLY A 75 -14.61 7.04 10.12
CA GLY A 75 -15.46 7.99 10.84
C GLY A 75 -14.72 9.04 11.70
N LYS A 76 -13.40 8.99 11.76
CA LYS A 76 -12.55 9.94 12.52
C LYS A 76 -11.31 10.32 11.72
N ARG A 77 -11.51 10.87 10.53
CA ARG A 77 -10.43 11.31 9.63
C ARG A 77 -10.05 12.78 9.89
N TYR A 78 -8.80 13.10 9.58
CA TYR A 78 -8.33 14.49 9.62
C TYR A 78 -8.74 15.27 8.37
N TYR A 79 -9.08 14.59 7.28
CA TYR A 79 -9.40 15.20 5.98
C TYR A 79 -10.73 14.69 5.44
N GLY A 80 -11.37 15.51 4.59
CA GLY A 80 -12.58 15.12 3.88
C GLY A 80 -12.35 14.16 2.73
N GLY A 81 -13.44 13.64 2.16
CA GLY A 81 -13.41 12.73 0.99
C GLY A 81 -12.95 11.33 1.32
N CYS A 82 -13.15 10.86 2.55
CA CYS A 82 -12.72 9.53 3.01
C CYS A 82 -13.87 8.52 3.11
N GLU A 83 -15.07 8.88 2.70
CA GLU A 83 -16.28 8.05 2.83
C GLU A 83 -16.13 6.65 2.23
N TYR A 84 -15.49 6.53 1.07
CA TYR A 84 -15.27 5.23 0.41
C TYR A 84 -14.09 4.47 1.01
N VAL A 85 -13.04 5.18 1.43
CA VAL A 85 -11.91 4.58 2.14
C VAL A 85 -12.34 4.05 3.50
N ASP A 86 -13.25 4.73 4.19
CA ASP A 86 -13.82 4.28 5.46
C ASP A 86 -14.54 2.94 5.30
N GLU A 87 -15.34 2.79 4.24
CA GLU A 87 -16.01 1.51 3.95
C GLU A 87 -15.01 0.40 3.64
N ILE A 88 -13.99 0.67 2.84
CA ILE A 88 -12.97 -0.31 2.48
C ILE A 88 -12.18 -0.76 3.72
N GLU A 89 -11.77 0.18 4.55
CA GLU A 89 -11.04 -0.12 5.80
C GLU A 89 -11.93 -0.88 6.78
N THR A 90 -13.19 -0.51 6.92
CA THR A 90 -14.17 -1.21 7.77
C THR A 90 -14.37 -2.65 7.29
N ILE A 91 -14.52 -2.89 5.99
CA ILE A 91 -14.60 -4.23 5.42
C ILE A 91 -13.33 -5.05 5.75
N ALA A 92 -12.16 -4.45 5.64
CA ALA A 92 -10.90 -5.11 5.96
C ALA A 92 -10.81 -5.49 7.44
N ILE A 93 -11.20 -4.58 8.35
CA ILE A 93 -11.27 -4.82 9.79
C ILE A 93 -12.21 -6.00 10.10
N GLU A 94 -13.43 -5.98 9.59
CA GLU A 94 -14.42 -7.04 9.86
C GLU A 94 -13.98 -8.40 9.29
N ARG A 95 -13.35 -8.43 8.13
CA ARG A 95 -12.77 -9.65 7.55
C ARG A 95 -11.60 -10.18 8.38
N ALA A 96 -10.71 -9.31 8.86
CA ALA A 96 -9.62 -9.71 9.76
C ALA A 96 -10.15 -10.26 11.08
N LYS A 97 -11.12 -9.60 11.70
CA LYS A 97 -11.78 -10.08 12.92
C LYS A 97 -12.39 -11.47 12.72
N LYS A 98 -13.10 -11.69 11.62
CA LYS A 98 -13.70 -12.98 11.27
C LYS A 98 -12.64 -14.06 11.03
N LEU A 99 -11.58 -13.74 10.33
CA LEU A 99 -10.51 -14.68 9.97
C LEU A 99 -9.77 -15.18 11.21
N PHE A 100 -9.45 -14.28 12.13
CA PHE A 100 -8.65 -14.58 13.33
C PHE A 100 -9.51 -14.87 14.59
N GLY A 101 -10.83 -14.76 14.51
CA GLY A 101 -11.73 -14.97 15.64
C GLY A 101 -11.51 -13.96 16.77
N CYS A 102 -11.10 -12.73 16.46
CA CYS A 102 -10.77 -11.71 17.44
C CYS A 102 -11.81 -10.59 17.50
N ASN A 103 -11.86 -9.88 18.64
CA ASN A 103 -12.80 -8.79 18.85
C ASN A 103 -12.33 -7.46 18.25
N PHE A 104 -11.02 -7.30 18.07
CA PHE A 104 -10.39 -6.07 17.59
C PHE A 104 -9.38 -6.38 16.50
N ALA A 105 -9.30 -5.54 15.49
CA ALA A 105 -8.28 -5.59 14.46
C ALA A 105 -7.91 -4.17 14.03
N ASN A 106 -6.63 -3.94 13.77
CA ASN A 106 -6.12 -2.75 13.10
C ASN A 106 -5.43 -3.20 11.81
N VAL A 107 -5.90 -2.70 10.68
CA VAL A 107 -5.42 -3.09 9.35
C VAL A 107 -4.53 -2.02 8.69
N GLN A 108 -4.22 -0.94 9.40
CA GLN A 108 -3.41 0.16 8.86
C GLN A 108 -1.90 -0.11 8.83
N PRO A 109 -1.33 -0.95 9.71
CA PRO A 109 0.09 -1.22 9.64
C PRO A 109 0.53 -1.81 8.30
N ASN A 110 1.70 -1.38 7.82
CA ASN A 110 2.21 -1.79 6.53
C ASN A 110 3.36 -2.82 6.60
N SER A 111 3.78 -3.23 7.81
CA SER A 111 4.84 -4.23 7.97
C SER A 111 4.74 -4.99 9.29
N GLY A 112 5.22 -6.25 9.30
CA GLY A 112 5.38 -7.04 10.52
C GLY A 112 6.36 -6.40 11.52
N SER A 113 7.41 -5.76 11.04
CA SER A 113 8.37 -5.04 11.88
C SER A 113 7.71 -3.92 12.68
N GLN A 114 6.84 -3.16 12.06
CA GLN A 114 6.06 -2.11 12.72
C GLN A 114 5.17 -2.69 13.83
N MET A 115 4.56 -3.85 13.57
CA MET A 115 3.71 -4.51 14.55
C MET A 115 4.50 -5.13 15.69
N ASN A 116 5.66 -5.73 15.43
CA ASN A 116 6.55 -6.19 16.48
C ASN A 116 6.98 -5.04 17.41
N GLN A 117 7.31 -3.88 16.84
CA GLN A 117 7.62 -2.69 17.65
C GLN A 117 6.41 -2.24 18.50
N ALA A 118 5.22 -2.26 17.93
CA ALA A 118 4.00 -1.91 18.68
C ALA A 118 3.76 -2.88 19.85
N VAL A 119 3.98 -4.18 19.65
CA VAL A 119 3.90 -5.20 20.71
C VAL A 119 4.93 -4.95 21.80
N PHE A 120 6.19 -4.68 21.44
CA PHE A 120 7.23 -4.35 22.41
C PHE A 120 6.87 -3.10 23.23
N LEU A 121 6.42 -2.05 22.59
CA LEU A 121 5.99 -0.82 23.27
C LEU A 121 4.79 -1.03 24.21
N ALA A 122 3.91 -1.96 23.86
CA ALA A 122 2.71 -2.25 24.67
C ALA A 122 3.00 -3.15 25.89
N LEU A 123 3.96 -4.07 25.79
CA LEU A 123 4.16 -5.14 26.75
C LEU A 123 5.48 -5.07 27.53
N LEU A 124 6.48 -4.32 27.07
CA LEU A 124 7.82 -4.31 27.64
C LEU A 124 8.24 -2.90 28.06
N ASN A 125 9.04 -2.82 29.10
CA ASN A 125 9.76 -1.62 29.50
C ASN A 125 11.24 -1.73 29.06
N PRO A 126 11.96 -0.59 28.98
CA PRO A 126 13.41 -0.62 28.77
C PRO A 126 14.12 -1.46 29.83
N GLY A 127 14.88 -2.48 29.40
CA GLY A 127 15.58 -3.42 30.27
C GLY A 127 14.87 -4.77 30.47
N ASP A 128 13.61 -4.90 30.05
CA ASP A 128 12.93 -6.20 30.07
C ASP A 128 13.55 -7.16 29.04
N SER A 129 13.55 -8.45 29.39
CA SER A 129 14.10 -9.50 28.54
C SER A 129 13.00 -10.14 27.69
N PHE A 130 13.31 -10.45 26.45
CA PHE A 130 12.47 -11.27 25.58
C PHE A 130 13.33 -12.33 24.89
N MET A 131 12.70 -13.41 24.44
CA MET A 131 13.36 -14.51 23.75
C MET A 131 13.07 -14.43 22.24
N GLY A 132 14.07 -14.62 21.43
CA GLY A 132 13.98 -14.67 19.97
C GLY A 132 14.78 -15.84 19.41
N LEU A 133 14.58 -16.13 18.14
CA LEU A 133 15.47 -17.03 17.39
C LEU A 133 16.74 -16.26 17.02
N ASP A 134 17.85 -16.98 17.02
CA ASP A 134 19.19 -16.48 16.62
C ASP A 134 19.28 -16.41 15.08
#